data_6766096dac47aa70345935d09a778d39
#
_entry.id   6766096dac47aa70345935d09a778d39
#
_cell.length_a   1.000
_cell.length_b   1.000
_cell.length_c   1.000
_cell.angle_alpha   90.00
_cell.angle_beta   90.00
_cell.angle_gamma   90.00
#
_symmetry.space_group_name_H-M   'P 1'
#
loop_
_entity.id
_entity.type
_entity.pdbx_description
1 polymer ?
#
loop_
_entity_poly.entity_id
_entity_poly.type
_entity_poly.pdbx_seq_one_letter_code
_entity_poly.pdbx_strand_id
1 'polypeptide(L)'
;MKDDSLSFWVAVTLRDTVSLTHRISVNCSRIKTSRGELKVSNKDVVPLRVGMALRQKGQDGIVSSRIPGLATSNNGTLLAIFDARYDLTRDLQGNIDIALHRSFDKGLTWQPIQTVLDMGEWGGLPQKFNGVSDACILVDKNTNDIYIAGLWMHGALDDNGKW
;
A
#
# COMPACT_ATOMS: atom_id res chain seq x y z
N MET A 1 32.99 -22.08 -17.00
CA MET A 1 32.16 -21.58 -18.12
C MET A 1 31.58 -20.23 -17.67
N LYS A 2 31.83 -19.15 -18.42
CA LYS A 2 31.12 -17.90 -18.18
C LYS A 2 29.67 -18.13 -18.53
N ASP A 3 28.79 -17.77 -17.62
CA ASP A 3 27.34 -17.84 -17.85
C ASP A 3 26.98 -16.71 -18.83
N ASP A 4 26.90 -17.06 -20.12
CA ASP A 4 26.55 -16.12 -21.19
C ASP A 4 25.02 -15.97 -21.25
N SER A 5 24.44 -15.44 -20.18
CA SER A 5 23.01 -15.10 -20.14
C SER A 5 22.77 -13.66 -20.61
N LEU A 6 21.73 -13.46 -21.40
CA LEU A 6 21.29 -12.14 -21.85
C LEU A 6 19.87 -11.89 -21.33
N SER A 7 19.69 -10.77 -20.67
CA SER A 7 18.39 -10.37 -20.11
C SER A 7 17.77 -9.26 -20.94
N PHE A 8 16.46 -9.32 -21.11
CA PHE A 8 15.67 -8.30 -21.79
C PHE A 8 14.58 -7.78 -20.86
N TRP A 9 14.30 -6.50 -20.98
CA TRP A 9 13.16 -5.87 -20.32
C TRP A 9 12.20 -5.34 -21.37
N VAL A 10 10.90 -5.55 -21.12
CA VAL A 10 9.85 -4.95 -21.92
C VAL A 10 9.20 -3.86 -21.06
N ALA A 11 9.34 -2.61 -21.48
CA ALA A 11 8.66 -1.48 -20.87
C ALA A 11 7.40 -1.15 -21.68
N VAL A 12 6.33 -0.80 -20.97
CA VAL A 12 5.08 -0.37 -21.58
C VAL A 12 4.68 1.00 -21.02
N THR A 13 4.19 1.89 -21.89
CA THR A 13 3.56 3.14 -21.48
C THR A 13 2.05 2.96 -21.56
N LEU A 14 1.37 3.20 -20.45
CA LEU A 14 -0.08 3.10 -20.39
C LEU A 14 -0.71 4.37 -20.94
N ARG A 15 -1.90 4.23 -21.53
CA ARG A 15 -2.72 5.39 -21.88
C ARG A 15 -3.40 5.93 -20.63
N ASP A 16 -3.63 7.23 -20.56
CA ASP A 16 -4.29 7.89 -19.43
C ASP A 16 -5.71 7.35 -19.14
N THR A 17 -6.34 6.74 -20.15
CA THR A 17 -7.68 6.15 -20.08
C THR A 17 -7.70 4.67 -19.68
N VAL A 18 -6.54 4.07 -19.37
CA VAL A 18 -6.50 2.64 -19.01
C VAL A 18 -7.22 2.40 -17.69
N SER A 19 -8.04 1.35 -17.64
CA SER A 19 -8.66 0.91 -16.39
C SER A 19 -7.63 0.23 -15.49
N LEU A 20 -7.62 0.55 -14.20
CA LEU A 20 -6.80 -0.12 -13.19
C LEU A 20 -7.12 -1.62 -13.06
N THR A 21 -8.31 -2.04 -13.49
CA THR A 21 -8.72 -3.45 -13.47
C THR A 21 -8.13 -4.27 -14.61
N HIS A 22 -7.59 -3.62 -15.65
CA HIS A 22 -6.95 -4.32 -16.76
C HIS A 22 -5.71 -5.07 -16.30
N ARG A 23 -5.38 -6.10 -17.05
CA ARG A 23 -4.19 -6.92 -16.83
C ARG A 23 -3.31 -6.85 -18.04
N ILE A 24 -2.01 -6.88 -17.82
CA ILE A 24 -0.97 -6.90 -18.85
C ILE A 24 -0.17 -8.18 -18.69
N SER A 25 0.05 -8.88 -19.76
CA SER A 25 1.01 -9.99 -19.82
C SER A 25 1.90 -9.84 -21.03
N VAL A 26 3.14 -10.30 -20.89
CA VAL A 26 4.10 -10.35 -22.00
C VAL A 26 4.47 -11.78 -22.27
N ASN A 27 4.45 -12.13 -23.55
CA ASN A 27 4.81 -13.46 -24.02
C ASN A 27 5.85 -13.32 -25.14
N CYS A 28 6.91 -14.09 -25.09
CA CYS A 28 7.88 -14.18 -26.17
C CYS A 28 7.49 -15.30 -27.13
N SER A 29 7.12 -14.95 -28.34
CA SER A 29 6.73 -15.96 -29.37
C SER A 29 7.91 -16.50 -30.16
N ARG A 30 8.99 -15.72 -30.30
CA ARG A 30 10.13 -16.08 -31.14
C ARG A 30 11.38 -15.30 -30.73
N ILE A 31 12.54 -15.97 -30.76
CA ILE A 31 13.86 -15.34 -30.66
C ILE A 31 14.68 -15.76 -31.84
N LYS A 32 15.06 -14.81 -32.71
CA LYS A 32 15.95 -15.02 -33.81
C LYS A 32 17.33 -14.47 -33.51
N THR A 33 18.36 -15.25 -33.83
CA THR A 33 19.76 -14.86 -33.73
C THR A 33 20.46 -15.01 -35.07
N SER A 34 21.69 -14.53 -35.19
CA SER A 34 22.53 -14.77 -36.35
C SER A 34 22.87 -16.26 -36.57
N ARG A 35 22.68 -17.10 -35.55
CA ARG A 35 22.94 -18.53 -35.55
C ARG A 35 21.68 -19.40 -35.72
N GLY A 36 20.51 -18.75 -35.86
CA GLY A 36 19.23 -19.44 -36.02
C GLY A 36 18.19 -19.04 -35.02
N GLU A 37 17.10 -19.78 -34.95
CA GLU A 37 15.98 -19.56 -34.06
C GLU A 37 16.17 -20.37 -32.76
N LEU A 38 15.95 -19.71 -31.60
CA LEU A 38 16.02 -20.35 -30.31
C LEU A 38 14.64 -20.84 -29.88
N LYS A 39 14.62 -22.00 -29.20
CA LYS A 39 13.41 -22.54 -28.61
C LYS A 39 12.98 -21.62 -27.46
N VAL A 40 11.75 -21.12 -27.52
CA VAL A 40 11.15 -20.27 -26.50
C VAL A 40 10.33 -21.13 -25.55
N SER A 41 10.46 -20.85 -24.24
CA SER A 41 9.60 -21.41 -23.19
C SER A 41 8.93 -20.26 -22.46
N ASN A 42 7.60 -20.20 -22.49
CA ASN A 42 6.79 -19.22 -21.77
C ASN A 42 6.10 -19.85 -20.56
N LYS A 43 6.83 -20.65 -19.82
CA LYS A 43 6.30 -21.17 -18.55
C LYS A 43 6.05 -19.96 -17.62
N ASP A 44 4.90 -19.97 -16.98
CA ASP A 44 4.56 -19.02 -15.91
C ASP A 44 4.36 -17.55 -16.35
N VAL A 45 3.76 -17.32 -17.52
CA VAL A 45 3.30 -15.96 -17.88
C VAL A 45 2.22 -15.51 -16.88
N VAL A 46 2.60 -14.64 -15.96
CA VAL A 46 1.70 -14.10 -14.94
C VAL A 46 1.11 -12.78 -15.45
N PRO A 47 -0.22 -12.67 -15.60
CA PRO A 47 -0.84 -11.40 -15.92
C PRO A 47 -0.70 -10.42 -14.74
N LEU A 48 -0.07 -9.28 -14.98
CA LEU A 48 0.08 -8.22 -14.00
C LEU A 48 -1.11 -7.25 -14.07
N ARG A 49 -1.66 -6.86 -12.94
CA ARG A 49 -2.65 -5.77 -12.87
C ARG A 49 -1.94 -4.44 -13.12
N VAL A 50 -2.65 -3.52 -13.78
CA VAL A 50 -2.21 -2.14 -13.94
C VAL A 50 -2.13 -1.46 -12.58
N GLY A 51 -3.13 -1.68 -11.73
CA GLY A 51 -3.18 -1.19 -10.35
C GLY A 51 -4.44 -1.68 -9.63
N MET A 52 -4.56 -1.30 -8.36
CA MET A 52 -5.75 -1.54 -7.55
C MET A 52 -5.90 -0.38 -6.58
N ALA A 53 -7.08 0.23 -6.55
CA ALA A 53 -7.46 1.13 -5.48
C ALA A 53 -7.92 0.28 -4.28
N LEU A 54 -7.14 0.25 -3.20
CA LEU A 54 -7.53 -0.44 -1.97
C LEU A 54 -8.69 0.26 -1.29
N ARG A 55 -8.75 1.58 -1.42
CA ARG A 55 -9.75 2.43 -0.80
C ARG A 55 -10.28 3.45 -1.80
N GLN A 56 -11.56 3.76 -1.65
CA GLN A 56 -12.19 4.89 -2.30
C GLN A 56 -12.71 5.87 -1.24
N LYS A 57 -12.79 7.14 -1.60
CA LYS A 57 -13.32 8.18 -0.72
C LYS A 57 -14.71 7.81 -0.20
N GLY A 58 -14.92 7.95 1.10
CA GLY A 58 -16.19 7.70 1.78
C GLY A 58 -16.46 6.24 2.19
N GLN A 59 -15.61 5.29 1.81
CA GLN A 59 -15.72 3.91 2.31
C GLN A 59 -15.46 3.86 3.83
N ASP A 60 -16.27 3.09 4.54
CA ASP A 60 -16.21 2.91 6.01
C ASP A 60 -16.22 4.24 6.78
N GLY A 61 -16.89 5.26 6.27
CA GLY A 61 -16.95 6.59 6.88
C GLY A 61 -15.66 7.41 6.76
N ILE A 62 -14.64 6.92 6.07
CA ILE A 62 -13.35 7.59 5.90
C ILE A 62 -13.44 8.59 4.76
N VAL A 63 -13.31 9.88 5.08
CA VAL A 63 -13.35 10.98 4.11
C VAL A 63 -12.11 10.98 3.22
N SER A 64 -10.95 10.63 3.79
CA SER A 64 -9.67 10.60 3.07
C SER A 64 -8.73 9.56 3.65
N SER A 65 -8.08 8.77 2.77
CA SER A 65 -6.99 7.87 3.12
C SER A 65 -5.69 8.48 2.62
N ARG A 66 -4.71 8.69 3.52
CA ARG A 66 -3.44 9.35 3.19
C ARG A 66 -2.26 8.65 3.85
N ILE A 67 -1.04 9.10 3.51
CA ILE A 67 0.22 8.59 4.07
C ILE A 67 0.30 7.05 3.98
N PRO A 68 0.18 6.46 2.77
CA PRO A 68 0.18 5.02 2.63
C PRO A 68 1.57 4.43 2.88
N GLY A 69 1.61 3.32 3.61
CA GLY A 69 2.80 2.50 3.80
C GLY A 69 2.55 1.05 3.36
N LEU A 70 3.57 0.38 2.84
CA LEU A 70 3.51 -1.02 2.45
C LEU A 70 4.67 -1.79 3.07
N ALA A 71 4.35 -2.96 3.62
CA ALA A 71 5.35 -3.92 4.07
C ALA A 71 4.93 -5.33 3.69
N THR A 72 5.90 -6.25 3.74
CA THR A 72 5.63 -7.68 3.54
C THR A 72 6.20 -8.44 4.72
N SER A 73 5.36 -9.26 5.37
CA SER A 73 5.79 -10.14 6.44
C SER A 73 6.65 -11.29 5.92
N ASN A 74 7.37 -12.00 6.80
CA ASN A 74 8.27 -13.07 6.40
C ASN A 74 7.54 -14.26 5.72
N ASN A 75 6.26 -14.44 6.01
CA ASN A 75 5.41 -15.45 5.37
C ASN A 75 4.69 -14.95 4.11
N GLY A 76 5.04 -13.75 3.61
CA GLY A 76 4.53 -13.22 2.35
C GLY A 76 3.20 -12.47 2.45
N THR A 77 2.65 -12.23 3.65
CA THR A 77 1.47 -11.38 3.83
C THR A 77 1.81 -9.93 3.48
N LEU A 78 1.05 -9.33 2.58
CA LEU A 78 1.15 -7.90 2.30
C LEU A 78 0.37 -7.11 3.34
N LEU A 79 0.97 -6.01 3.79
CA LEU A 79 0.45 -5.12 4.82
C LEU A 79 0.40 -3.71 4.25
N ALA A 80 -0.79 -3.13 4.12
CA ALA A 80 -0.98 -1.78 3.62
C ALA A 80 -1.59 -0.91 4.72
N ILE A 81 -0.81 0.03 5.25
CA ILE A 81 -1.26 0.97 6.29
C ILE A 81 -1.51 2.35 5.70
N PHE A 82 -2.31 3.12 6.38
CA PHE A 82 -2.64 4.49 5.98
C PHE A 82 -3.33 5.24 7.12
N ASP A 83 -3.32 6.58 7.03
CA ASP A 83 -4.15 7.44 7.85
C ASP A 83 -5.62 7.31 7.42
N ALA A 84 -6.48 6.90 8.33
CA ALA A 84 -7.93 6.90 8.17
C ALA A 84 -8.50 8.22 8.73
N ARG A 85 -8.80 9.19 7.85
CA ARG A 85 -9.27 10.53 8.22
C ARG A 85 -10.78 10.60 8.09
N TYR A 86 -11.47 10.75 9.21
CA TYR A 86 -12.94 10.64 9.26
C TYR A 86 -13.65 11.98 9.03
N ASP A 87 -13.09 13.08 9.51
CA ASP A 87 -13.77 14.38 9.46
C ASP A 87 -13.27 15.26 8.31
N LEU A 88 -11.96 15.30 8.11
CA LEU A 88 -11.27 16.26 7.26
C LEU A 88 -10.22 15.60 6.38
N THR A 89 -9.82 16.29 5.32
CA THR A 89 -8.74 15.81 4.42
C THR A 89 -7.36 16.33 4.83
N ARG A 90 -7.30 17.30 5.74
CA ARG A 90 -6.04 17.91 6.22
C ARG A 90 -5.30 16.99 7.19
N ASP A 91 -4.06 17.35 7.49
CA ASP A 91 -3.25 16.72 8.52
C ASP A 91 -3.78 17.03 9.93
N LEU A 92 -3.10 16.55 10.96
CA LEU A 92 -3.47 16.80 12.35
C LEU A 92 -3.71 18.32 12.62
N GLN A 93 -4.69 18.69 13.38
CA GLN A 93 -5.48 17.86 14.28
C GLN A 93 -6.82 17.48 13.64
N GLY A 94 -7.32 16.32 14.02
CA GLY A 94 -8.61 15.81 13.56
C GLY A 94 -8.87 14.38 14.07
N ASN A 95 -10.04 13.85 13.77
CA ASN A 95 -10.35 12.44 14.01
C ASN A 95 -9.62 11.60 12.95
N ILE A 96 -8.42 11.14 13.29
CA ILE A 96 -7.51 10.39 12.43
C ILE A 96 -6.98 9.20 13.20
N ASP A 97 -7.10 8.01 12.61
CA ASP A 97 -6.54 6.76 13.10
C ASP A 97 -5.55 6.19 12.10
N ILE A 98 -4.74 5.24 12.51
CA ILE A 98 -3.98 4.42 11.58
C ILE A 98 -4.72 3.11 11.35
N ALA A 99 -4.98 2.82 10.09
CA ALA A 99 -5.67 1.64 9.64
C ALA A 99 -4.82 0.77 8.72
N LEU A 100 -5.18 -0.51 8.63
CA LEU A 100 -4.45 -1.56 7.94
C LEU A 100 -5.38 -2.40 7.08
N HIS A 101 -4.95 -2.72 5.86
CA HIS A 101 -5.44 -3.86 5.09
C HIS A 101 -4.37 -4.93 4.98
N ARG A 102 -4.77 -6.20 4.94
CA ARG A 102 -3.89 -7.35 4.73
C ARG A 102 -4.28 -8.14 3.49
N SER A 103 -3.28 -8.66 2.79
CA SER A 103 -3.49 -9.60 1.70
C SER A 103 -2.64 -10.85 1.91
N PHE A 104 -3.26 -12.01 1.79
CA PHE A 104 -2.61 -13.32 1.93
C PHE A 104 -2.32 -14.00 0.58
N ASP A 105 -2.74 -13.37 -0.52
CA ASP A 105 -2.70 -13.91 -1.88
C ASP A 105 -1.95 -12.98 -2.86
N LYS A 106 -0.90 -12.33 -2.36
CA LYS A 106 -0.02 -11.44 -3.14
C LYS A 106 -0.78 -10.24 -3.77
N GLY A 107 -1.77 -9.71 -3.05
CA GLY A 107 -2.52 -8.53 -3.46
C GLY A 107 -3.68 -8.81 -4.42
N LEU A 108 -4.08 -10.06 -4.61
CA LEU A 108 -5.26 -10.39 -5.43
C LEU A 108 -6.55 -10.00 -4.71
N THR A 109 -6.61 -10.29 -3.41
CA THR A 109 -7.70 -9.87 -2.51
C THR A 109 -7.14 -9.24 -1.24
N TRP A 110 -7.94 -8.40 -0.59
CA TRP A 110 -7.57 -7.70 0.62
C TRP A 110 -8.64 -7.89 1.69
N GLN A 111 -8.20 -8.13 2.90
CA GLN A 111 -9.08 -8.27 4.06
C GLN A 111 -9.77 -6.94 4.40
N PRO A 112 -10.89 -6.97 5.10
CA PRO A 112 -11.52 -5.76 5.62
C PRO A 112 -10.54 -4.87 6.38
N ILE A 113 -10.87 -3.58 6.44
CA ILE A 113 -10.10 -2.59 7.21
C ILE A 113 -10.01 -2.98 8.68
N GLN A 114 -8.86 -2.72 9.27
CA GLN A 114 -8.59 -2.91 10.68
C GLN A 114 -7.93 -1.65 11.23
N THR A 115 -8.52 -0.99 12.22
CA THR A 115 -7.86 0.09 12.96
C THR A 115 -6.78 -0.53 13.84
N VAL A 116 -5.56 0.00 13.75
CA VAL A 116 -4.38 -0.52 14.44
C VAL A 116 -3.78 0.45 15.44
N LEU A 117 -3.99 1.75 15.27
CA LEU A 117 -3.71 2.79 16.26
C LEU A 117 -4.88 3.76 16.30
N ASP A 118 -5.49 3.88 17.46
CA ASP A 118 -6.56 4.79 17.80
C ASP A 118 -6.36 5.20 19.26
N MET A 119 -6.28 6.49 19.54
CA MET A 119 -6.13 7.01 20.90
C MET A 119 -7.47 7.28 21.56
N GLY A 120 -8.55 7.31 20.80
CA GLY A 120 -9.89 7.54 21.30
C GLY A 120 -10.05 8.84 22.09
N GLU A 121 -10.88 8.79 23.12
CA GLU A 121 -11.00 9.87 24.10
C GLU A 121 -9.91 9.71 25.17
N TRP A 122 -9.02 10.70 25.26
CA TRP A 122 -7.93 10.66 26.22
C TRP A 122 -7.64 12.05 26.78
N GLY A 123 -7.17 12.11 28.05
CA GLY A 123 -6.79 13.36 28.71
C GLY A 123 -7.95 14.34 28.88
N GLY A 124 -9.21 13.86 28.92
CA GLY A 124 -10.40 14.68 28.99
C GLY A 124 -10.81 15.36 27.70
N LEU A 125 -10.16 15.00 26.59
CA LEU A 125 -10.47 15.54 25.27
C LEU A 125 -11.07 14.43 24.35
N PRO A 126 -12.06 14.78 23.50
CA PRO A 126 -12.62 13.87 22.52
C PRO A 126 -11.61 13.47 21.45
N GLN A 127 -11.88 12.37 20.75
CA GLN A 127 -11.01 11.76 19.74
C GLN A 127 -10.48 12.75 18.70
N LYS A 128 -11.28 13.71 18.23
CA LYS A 128 -10.85 14.73 17.27
C LYS A 128 -9.67 15.59 17.73
N PHE A 129 -9.31 15.54 19.02
CA PHE A 129 -8.14 16.18 19.61
C PHE A 129 -7.08 15.17 20.07
N ASN A 130 -7.19 13.94 19.61
CA ASN A 130 -6.29 12.82 19.91
C ASN A 130 -5.90 12.06 18.63
N GLY A 131 -5.86 12.72 17.49
CA GLY A 131 -5.57 12.08 16.21
C GLY A 131 -4.18 11.45 16.15
N VAL A 132 -4.08 10.34 15.41
CA VAL A 132 -2.83 9.64 15.09
C VAL A 132 -2.63 9.64 13.58
N SER A 133 -1.49 10.12 13.11
CA SER A 133 -1.19 10.30 11.69
C SER A 133 0.25 9.84 11.37
N ASP A 134 0.64 9.95 10.10
CA ASP A 134 1.99 9.63 9.60
C ASP A 134 2.38 8.17 9.85
N ALA A 135 1.53 7.28 9.36
CA ALA A 135 1.64 5.84 9.53
C ALA A 135 2.99 5.30 9.04
N CYS A 136 3.69 4.57 9.90
CA CYS A 136 4.92 3.85 9.59
C CYS A 136 4.78 2.38 9.98
N ILE A 137 5.30 1.46 9.16
CA ILE A 137 5.26 0.03 9.40
C ILE A 137 6.62 -0.61 9.17
N LEU A 138 7.02 -1.48 10.08
CA LEU A 138 8.25 -2.28 10.01
C LEU A 138 7.93 -3.74 10.32
N VAL A 139 8.54 -4.64 9.58
CA VAL A 139 8.55 -6.09 9.89
C VAL A 139 9.97 -6.50 10.28
N ASP A 140 10.14 -7.03 11.49
CA ASP A 140 11.39 -7.63 11.90
C ASP A 140 11.62 -8.94 11.13
N LYS A 141 12.73 -9.01 10.41
CA LYS A 141 13.07 -10.16 9.56
C LYS A 141 13.43 -11.41 10.36
N ASN A 142 13.83 -11.27 11.62
CA ASN A 142 14.25 -12.40 12.46
C ASN A 142 13.05 -13.00 13.22
N THR A 143 12.18 -12.14 13.76
CA THR A 143 11.06 -12.57 14.63
C THR A 143 9.72 -12.62 13.90
N ASN A 144 9.61 -11.92 12.75
CA ASN A 144 8.36 -11.66 12.05
C ASN A 144 7.37 -10.78 12.84
N ASP A 145 7.86 -10.08 13.86
CA ASP A 145 7.04 -9.09 14.56
C ASP A 145 6.76 -7.90 13.65
N ILE A 146 5.56 -7.35 13.79
CA ILE A 146 5.10 -6.20 13.02
C ILE A 146 4.99 -5.02 13.96
N TYR A 147 5.78 -3.99 13.70
CA TYR A 147 5.76 -2.74 14.43
C TYR A 147 5.05 -1.68 13.61
N ILE A 148 4.10 -1.00 14.25
CA ILE A 148 3.40 0.14 13.65
C ILE A 148 3.62 1.34 14.56
N ALA A 149 4.01 2.46 13.97
CA ALA A 149 4.19 3.73 14.64
C ALA A 149 3.37 4.81 13.95
N GLY A 150 2.98 5.83 14.70
CA GLY A 150 2.29 7.01 14.22
C GLY A 150 2.59 8.21 15.11
N LEU A 151 2.41 9.39 14.58
CA LEU A 151 2.49 10.64 15.32
C LEU A 151 1.15 10.89 16.02
N TRP A 152 1.12 10.76 17.32
CA TRP A 152 -0.04 11.15 18.13
C TRP A 152 0.04 12.62 18.51
N MET A 153 -1.05 13.34 18.31
CA MET A 153 -1.17 14.73 18.71
C MET A 153 -2.35 14.87 19.70
N HIS A 154 -2.05 15.38 20.90
CA HIS A 154 -3.04 15.64 21.94
C HIS A 154 -3.29 17.14 22.07
N GLY A 155 -4.54 17.55 22.04
CA GLY A 155 -4.95 18.93 22.19
C GLY A 155 -5.44 19.59 20.89
N ALA A 156 -5.78 20.87 21.02
CA ALA A 156 -6.23 21.70 19.91
C ALA A 156 -5.36 22.97 19.81
N LEU A 157 -5.31 23.54 18.62
CA LEU A 157 -4.74 24.87 18.44
C LEU A 157 -5.68 25.90 19.09
N ASP A 158 -5.13 26.87 19.81
CA ASP A 158 -5.85 28.06 20.23
C ASP A 158 -6.13 29.00 19.04
N ASP A 159 -6.84 30.10 19.27
CA ASP A 159 -7.17 31.10 18.25
C ASP A 159 -5.92 31.77 17.63
N ASN A 160 -4.76 31.64 18.26
CA ASN A 160 -3.47 32.14 17.78
C ASN A 160 -2.63 31.06 17.09
N GLY A 161 -3.15 29.86 16.90
CA GLY A 161 -2.44 28.73 16.31
C GLY A 161 -1.38 28.10 17.21
N LYS A 162 -1.49 28.23 18.53
CA LYS A 162 -0.63 27.57 19.52
C LYS A 162 -1.33 26.38 20.15
N TRP A 163 -0.54 25.38 20.49
CA TRP A 163 -0.95 24.19 21.23
C TRP A 163 -1.02 24.49 22.73
#